data_a2ae866169e409b860e0353d3ba2548c
#
_entry.id   a2ae866169e409b860e0353d3ba2548c
#
_cell.length_a   1.000
_cell.length_b   1.000
_cell.length_c   1.000
_cell.angle_alpha   90.00
_cell.angle_beta   90.00
_cell.angle_gamma   90.00
#
_symmetry.space_group_name_H-M   'P 1'
#
loop_
_entity.id
_entity.type
_entity.pdbx_description
1 polymer ?
#
loop_
_entity_poly.entity_id
_entity_poly.type
_entity_poly.pdbx_seq_one_letter_code
_entity_poly.pdbx_strand_id
1 'polypeptide(L)'
;MNRFLKKICTGILCGVLGVVSIGAQEAYAADAKEMRAVWISTVYSADYPSTTNNAEAQKNEFIQKLEQAQALGLNTVVVQVRPKGDALYQSELNPWSAVLTGAQGTNPGYDPMAFMIAEAHKRGMEFHAWMNPYRITTSGTDVSALSADNMARKHPDWILTYNGAMYYDPANEEVQQYICDTVKEVVEKYDVDAIHFDDYFYPSNYPLPEGETREGAVAQERRDNVDTLIKKVYQTIKNTKASVEFGISPMGIWKNSTSDEAGSATRGSEGYYTVYGDAKKWVEKGWVDYITPQIYWEQGNAYADYETLVKWWSDVVEGTDVKLYIGQGIYKDSVAKEIAQEMQVNEKYNVNGSMFFSLRDLLNNRQGCADAVKAYYQTATKPTEPTKPTEPTTPTEPEAPVTIEKKYAYAGRAKVTVNGKAVDFQTYTIDDYTYFKLRDVAGAVNGTAKQFQTYWNEGKQAIELFRGVPYSSSVSGAAGRYGDTYGTTSTAKLYCDEERV
;
A
#
# COMPACT_ATOMS: atom_id res chain seq x y z
N MET A 1 -28.72 -29.93 7.04
CA MET A 1 -28.49 -28.66 7.75
C MET A 1 -28.95 -27.52 6.86
N ASN A 2 -30.05 -26.88 7.29
CA ASN A 2 -30.98 -26.11 6.44
C ASN A 2 -30.35 -24.86 5.79
N ARG A 3 -30.68 -24.58 4.53
CA ARG A 3 -30.36 -23.34 3.78
C ARG A 3 -30.65 -22.02 4.58
N PHE A 4 -31.56 -22.12 5.55
CA PHE A 4 -31.94 -21.02 6.45
C PHE A 4 -30.84 -20.64 7.46
N LEU A 5 -30.14 -21.63 8.04
CA LEU A 5 -29.02 -21.35 8.94
C LEU A 5 -27.78 -20.76 8.23
N LYS A 6 -27.56 -21.12 6.95
CA LYS A 6 -26.47 -20.51 6.16
C LYS A 6 -26.72 -19.02 5.88
N LYS A 7 -27.97 -18.62 5.67
CA LYS A 7 -28.33 -17.21 5.47
C LYS A 7 -28.24 -16.41 6.78
N ILE A 8 -28.50 -17.01 7.93
CA ILE A 8 -28.41 -16.35 9.24
C ILE A 8 -26.95 -16.15 9.65
N CYS A 9 -26.06 -17.13 9.44
CA CYS A 9 -24.63 -16.97 9.72
C CYS A 9 -23.95 -15.94 8.79
N THR A 10 -24.37 -15.87 7.52
CA THR A 10 -23.88 -14.84 6.59
C THR A 10 -24.47 -13.46 6.93
N GLY A 11 -25.74 -13.41 7.41
CA GLY A 11 -26.39 -12.17 7.81
C GLY A 11 -25.82 -11.55 9.10
N ILE A 12 -25.19 -12.33 9.98
CA ILE A 12 -24.67 -11.82 11.26
C ILE A 12 -23.22 -11.31 11.13
N LEU A 13 -22.44 -11.94 10.30
CA LEU A 13 -21.15 -11.37 9.88
C LEU A 13 -21.37 -10.17 8.94
N CYS A 14 -22.41 -10.28 8.08
CA CYS A 14 -22.84 -9.20 7.19
C CYS A 14 -23.78 -8.17 7.84
N GLY A 15 -24.40 -8.41 8.97
CA GLY A 15 -25.33 -7.45 9.63
C GLY A 15 -24.61 -6.45 10.54
N VAL A 16 -23.44 -6.75 11.04
CA VAL A 16 -22.45 -5.77 11.57
C VAL A 16 -21.60 -5.21 10.39
N LEU A 17 -21.54 -6.00 9.28
CA LEU A 17 -20.89 -5.63 8.01
C LEU A 17 -21.91 -5.30 6.89
N GLY A 18 -23.18 -5.64 6.98
CA GLY A 18 -24.11 -5.64 5.84
C GLY A 18 -25.06 -4.44 5.78
N VAL A 19 -24.97 -3.51 6.74
CA VAL A 19 -25.30 -2.08 6.49
C VAL A 19 -24.18 -1.46 5.69
N VAL A 20 -23.02 -2.14 5.64
CA VAL A 20 -21.82 -1.78 4.86
C VAL A 20 -21.90 -2.33 3.42
N SER A 21 -22.71 -3.39 3.09
CA SER A 21 -22.51 -4.12 1.83
C SER A 21 -23.41 -3.70 0.65
N ILE A 22 -24.21 -2.63 0.75
CA ILE A 22 -24.85 -2.01 -0.45
C ILE A 22 -24.24 -0.62 -0.71
N GLY A 23 -23.54 -0.03 0.29
CA GLY A 23 -22.63 1.10 0.13
C GLY A 23 -21.16 0.71 0.19
N ALA A 24 -20.82 -0.59 0.40
CA ALA A 24 -19.45 -1.03 0.70
C ALA A 24 -18.54 -1.12 -0.53
N GLN A 25 -19.09 -1.10 -1.74
CA GLN A 25 -18.25 -1.07 -2.94
C GLN A 25 -17.74 0.35 -3.21
N GLU A 26 -18.47 1.38 -2.80
CA GLU A 26 -17.99 2.77 -2.82
C GLU A 26 -17.33 3.20 -1.49
N ALA A 27 -17.74 2.62 -0.34
CA ALA A 27 -17.16 2.95 0.97
C ALA A 27 -15.81 2.25 1.23
N TYR A 28 -15.54 1.06 0.63
CA TYR A 28 -14.23 0.41 0.72
C TYR A 28 -13.14 1.17 -0.05
N ALA A 29 -13.52 1.95 -1.06
CA ALA A 29 -12.59 2.85 -1.77
C ALA A 29 -12.34 4.17 -1.01
N ALA A 30 -13.22 4.55 -0.08
CA ALA A 30 -13.14 5.81 0.66
C ALA A 30 -12.41 5.72 2.02
N ASP A 31 -12.16 4.50 2.54
CA ASP A 31 -11.55 4.27 3.87
C ASP A 31 -10.15 3.65 3.84
N ALA A 32 -9.57 3.45 2.66
CA ALA A 32 -8.15 3.13 2.56
C ALA A 32 -7.37 4.39 2.94
N LYS A 33 -6.67 4.37 4.09
CA LYS A 33 -5.77 5.43 4.54
C LYS A 33 -4.86 5.83 3.38
N GLU A 34 -4.94 7.09 2.95
CA GLU A 34 -4.09 7.63 1.89
C GLU A 34 -2.63 7.29 2.17
N MET A 35 -1.94 6.65 1.21
CA MET A 35 -0.52 6.38 1.35
C MET A 35 0.28 7.68 1.15
N ARG A 36 1.07 8.03 2.14
CA ARG A 36 1.95 9.19 2.17
C ARG A 36 3.37 8.70 2.37
N ALA A 37 3.97 8.21 1.30
CA ALA A 37 5.18 7.41 1.37
C ALA A 37 6.42 8.16 0.86
N VAL A 38 7.58 7.70 1.30
CA VAL A 38 8.87 8.13 0.78
C VAL A 38 9.81 6.96 0.61
N TRP A 39 10.56 6.93 -0.50
CA TRP A 39 11.64 5.98 -0.68
C TRP A 39 12.90 6.40 0.07
N ILE A 40 13.54 5.41 0.71
CA ILE A 40 14.83 5.52 1.37
C ILE A 40 15.81 4.59 0.65
N SER A 41 16.60 5.14 -0.26
CA SER A 41 17.57 4.39 -1.04
C SER A 41 18.85 4.16 -0.25
N THR A 42 19.32 2.91 -0.22
CA THR A 42 20.58 2.53 0.46
C THR A 42 21.71 2.25 -0.52
N VAL A 43 21.41 2.00 -1.78
CA VAL A 43 22.46 1.88 -2.82
C VAL A 43 23.27 3.17 -2.87
N TYR A 44 24.59 3.06 -2.87
CA TYR A 44 25.52 4.18 -2.76
C TYR A 44 25.34 5.05 -1.51
N SER A 45 24.66 4.55 -0.48
CA SER A 45 24.26 5.34 0.70
C SER A 45 23.54 6.65 0.30
N ALA A 46 22.69 6.60 -0.72
CA ALA A 46 22.08 7.79 -1.32
C ALA A 46 21.21 8.55 -0.32
N ASP A 47 20.38 7.84 0.45
CA ASP A 47 19.57 8.40 1.53
C ASP A 47 20.01 7.89 2.91
N TYR A 48 20.50 6.65 3.01
CA TYR A 48 20.85 5.97 4.25
C TYR A 48 21.75 4.75 3.98
N PRO A 49 22.67 4.35 4.89
CA PRO A 49 23.20 5.15 5.99
C PRO A 49 24.31 6.11 5.51
N SER A 50 24.48 7.23 6.20
CA SER A 50 25.54 8.20 5.89
C SER A 50 26.92 7.77 6.43
N THR A 51 26.93 6.83 7.37
CA THR A 51 28.15 6.30 8.00
C THR A 51 28.22 4.79 7.92
N THR A 52 29.40 4.25 7.67
CA THR A 52 29.67 2.81 7.72
C THR A 52 30.29 2.42 9.07
N ASN A 53 30.14 1.14 9.44
CA ASN A 53 30.76 0.53 10.61
C ASN A 53 30.51 1.27 11.95
N ASN A 54 29.34 1.86 12.10
CA ASN A 54 28.93 2.55 13.33
C ASN A 54 27.42 2.35 13.56
N ALA A 55 27.06 1.26 14.23
CA ALA A 55 25.68 0.88 14.48
C ALA A 55 24.84 1.96 15.19
N GLU A 56 25.42 2.64 16.20
CA GLU A 56 24.70 3.67 16.95
C GLU A 56 24.46 4.94 16.11
N ALA A 57 25.43 5.33 15.29
CA ALA A 57 25.24 6.45 14.36
C ALA A 57 24.14 6.13 13.31
N GLN A 58 24.15 4.91 12.76
CA GLN A 58 23.15 4.45 11.81
C GLN A 58 21.73 4.42 12.42
N LYS A 59 21.60 3.89 13.64
CA LYS A 59 20.32 3.89 14.36
C LYS A 59 19.80 5.30 14.64
N ASN A 60 20.64 6.17 15.16
CA ASN A 60 20.26 7.56 15.46
C ASN A 60 19.90 8.34 14.19
N GLU A 61 20.62 8.13 13.09
CA GLU A 61 20.31 8.72 11.79
C GLU A 61 18.93 8.28 11.30
N PHE A 62 18.62 6.98 11.39
CA PHE A 62 17.33 6.47 10.94
C PHE A 62 16.17 7.03 11.76
N ILE A 63 16.32 7.09 13.10
CA ILE A 63 15.33 7.71 14.00
C ILE A 63 15.06 9.16 13.59
N GLN A 64 16.12 9.97 13.40
CA GLN A 64 15.96 11.37 13.00
C GLN A 64 15.25 11.52 11.65
N LYS A 65 15.57 10.67 10.68
CA LYS A 65 14.92 10.66 9.38
C LYS A 65 13.43 10.31 9.47
N LEU A 66 13.05 9.32 10.30
CA LEU A 66 11.65 9.00 10.55
C LEU A 66 10.89 10.15 11.23
N GLU A 67 11.49 10.80 12.22
CA GLU A 67 10.88 11.95 12.92
C GLU A 67 10.63 13.11 11.95
N GLN A 68 11.61 13.40 11.09
CA GLN A 68 11.46 14.43 10.07
C GLN A 68 10.37 14.04 9.03
N ALA A 69 10.33 12.80 8.57
CA ALA A 69 9.31 12.30 7.65
C ALA A 69 7.90 12.40 8.27
N GLN A 70 7.74 11.95 9.52
CA GLN A 70 6.48 12.05 10.25
C GLN A 70 6.03 13.51 10.44
N ALA A 71 6.95 14.44 10.70
CA ALA A 71 6.66 15.87 10.84
C ALA A 71 6.16 16.52 9.54
N LEU A 72 6.39 15.89 8.39
CA LEU A 72 5.85 16.28 7.08
C LEU A 72 4.48 15.65 6.80
N GLY A 73 3.97 14.79 7.68
CA GLY A 73 2.69 14.10 7.53
C GLY A 73 2.78 12.75 6.81
N LEU A 74 4.00 12.22 6.60
CA LEU A 74 4.18 10.90 6.00
C LEU A 74 3.78 9.78 6.97
N ASN A 75 3.28 8.67 6.42
CA ASN A 75 2.81 7.52 7.19
C ASN A 75 3.44 6.19 6.72
N THR A 76 4.30 6.21 5.72
CA THR A 76 4.92 5.01 5.15
C THR A 76 6.35 5.30 4.71
N VAL A 77 7.26 4.38 5.02
CA VAL A 77 8.63 4.39 4.50
C VAL A 77 8.90 3.15 3.66
N VAL A 78 9.46 3.35 2.48
CA VAL A 78 9.83 2.28 1.54
C VAL A 78 11.35 2.19 1.52
N VAL A 79 11.91 1.28 2.33
CA VAL A 79 13.34 1.22 2.60
C VAL A 79 14.01 0.14 1.76
N GLN A 80 15.06 0.51 1.03
CA GLN A 80 15.82 -0.42 0.21
C GLN A 80 16.67 -1.34 1.10
N VAL A 81 16.12 -2.51 1.44
CA VAL A 81 16.76 -3.51 2.32
C VAL A 81 17.61 -4.55 1.57
N ARG A 82 17.40 -4.66 0.25
CA ARG A 82 18.20 -5.51 -0.65
C ARG A 82 18.57 -4.72 -1.91
N PRO A 83 19.58 -3.84 -1.82
CA PRO A 83 19.98 -2.98 -2.95
C PRO A 83 20.67 -3.73 -4.09
N LYS A 84 21.28 -4.87 -3.76
CA LYS A 84 22.06 -5.74 -4.66
C LYS A 84 21.84 -7.19 -4.27
N GLY A 85 22.73 -8.10 -4.62
CA GLY A 85 22.77 -9.48 -4.08
C GLY A 85 23.28 -9.52 -2.64
N ASP A 86 22.86 -8.60 -1.78
CA ASP A 86 23.22 -8.47 -0.38
C ASP A 86 22.08 -7.86 0.43
N ALA A 87 22.10 -7.93 1.75
CA ALA A 87 20.97 -7.60 2.62
C ALA A 87 21.32 -6.65 3.76
N LEU A 88 20.37 -5.78 4.16
CA LEU A 88 20.41 -4.98 5.37
C LEU A 88 19.66 -5.68 6.54
N TYR A 89 19.57 -6.99 6.51
CA TYR A 89 18.89 -7.82 7.51
C TYR A 89 19.63 -9.14 7.69
N GLN A 90 19.37 -9.84 8.78
CA GLN A 90 19.96 -11.14 9.01
C GLN A 90 19.34 -12.19 8.07
N SER A 91 20.10 -12.56 7.04
CA SER A 91 19.70 -13.51 6.02
C SER A 91 20.55 -14.76 6.03
N GLU A 92 19.94 -15.90 5.73
CA GLU A 92 20.64 -17.17 5.47
C GLU A 92 21.00 -17.31 3.98
N LEU A 93 20.41 -16.47 3.13
CA LEU A 93 20.53 -16.54 1.67
C LEU A 93 21.42 -15.44 1.10
N ASN A 94 21.48 -14.28 1.77
CA ASN A 94 22.19 -13.10 1.28
C ASN A 94 23.26 -12.64 2.29
N PRO A 95 24.46 -12.27 1.84
CA PRO A 95 25.46 -11.70 2.73
C PRO A 95 25.04 -10.31 3.22
N TRP A 96 25.57 -9.86 4.35
CA TRP A 96 25.42 -8.49 4.82
C TRP A 96 25.87 -7.48 3.77
N SER A 97 25.11 -6.43 3.59
CA SER A 97 25.44 -5.38 2.61
C SER A 97 26.65 -4.54 3.05
N ALA A 98 27.53 -4.25 2.09
CA ALA A 98 28.69 -3.40 2.29
C ALA A 98 28.33 -1.98 2.73
N VAL A 99 27.11 -1.48 2.50
CA VAL A 99 26.69 -0.13 2.93
C VAL A 99 26.68 0.01 4.45
N LEU A 100 26.55 -1.10 5.19
CA LEU A 100 26.53 -1.09 6.65
C LEU A 100 27.93 -0.98 7.28
N THR A 101 28.90 -1.69 6.70
CA THR A 101 30.22 -1.88 7.33
C THR A 101 31.38 -1.46 6.45
N GLY A 102 31.14 -1.18 5.16
CA GLY A 102 32.17 -0.94 4.15
C GLY A 102 32.62 -2.21 3.43
N ALA A 103 32.26 -3.42 3.91
CA ALA A 103 32.63 -4.71 3.30
C ALA A 103 31.45 -5.68 3.28
N GLN A 104 31.14 -6.25 2.12
CA GLN A 104 30.07 -7.24 1.98
C GLN A 104 30.36 -8.48 2.82
N GLY A 105 29.36 -9.02 3.49
CA GLY A 105 29.45 -10.20 4.36
C GLY A 105 29.88 -9.91 5.79
N THR A 106 30.31 -8.69 6.10
CA THR A 106 30.69 -8.30 7.47
C THR A 106 29.45 -7.97 8.30
N ASN A 107 29.28 -8.68 9.42
CA ASN A 107 28.14 -8.46 10.33
C ASN A 107 28.24 -7.07 10.99
N PRO A 108 27.19 -6.23 10.92
CA PRO A 108 27.18 -4.89 11.50
C PRO A 108 27.02 -4.87 13.04
N GLY A 109 26.83 -6.02 13.68
CA GLY A 109 26.66 -6.16 15.12
C GLY A 109 25.22 -5.89 15.62
N TYR A 110 24.27 -5.71 14.72
CA TYR A 110 22.84 -5.58 14.99
C TYR A 110 22.03 -6.00 13.76
N ASP A 111 20.72 -6.12 13.89
CA ASP A 111 19.80 -6.32 12.74
C ASP A 111 19.18 -4.96 12.35
N PRO A 112 19.68 -4.34 11.24
CA PRO A 112 19.17 -3.02 10.81
C PRO A 112 17.69 -3.04 10.46
N MET A 113 17.21 -4.06 9.72
CA MET A 113 15.80 -4.08 9.28
C MET A 113 14.85 -4.31 10.45
N ALA A 114 15.17 -5.22 11.39
CA ALA A 114 14.38 -5.39 12.59
C ALA A 114 14.27 -4.08 13.40
N PHE A 115 15.39 -3.35 13.53
CA PHE A 115 15.42 -2.06 14.20
C PHE A 115 14.58 -1.01 13.45
N MET A 116 14.72 -0.93 12.13
CA MET A 116 13.99 0.04 11.30
C MET A 116 12.48 -0.17 11.33
N ILE A 117 12.02 -1.42 11.25
CA ILE A 117 10.59 -1.79 11.37
C ILE A 117 10.05 -1.36 12.73
N ALA A 118 10.73 -1.72 13.82
CA ALA A 118 10.30 -1.37 15.18
C ALA A 118 10.17 0.15 15.37
N GLU A 119 11.11 0.95 14.85
CA GLU A 119 11.06 2.41 14.96
C GLU A 119 10.01 3.06 14.04
N ALA A 120 9.72 2.47 12.87
CA ALA A 120 8.62 2.90 12.00
C ALA A 120 7.27 2.63 12.66
N HIS A 121 7.01 1.39 13.09
CA HIS A 121 5.77 0.98 13.74
C HIS A 121 5.50 1.73 15.05
N LYS A 122 6.53 2.01 15.86
CA LYS A 122 6.43 2.85 17.07
C LYS A 122 5.87 4.24 16.79
N ARG A 123 6.06 4.74 15.56
CA ARG A 123 5.55 6.05 15.09
C ARG A 123 4.25 5.94 14.30
N GLY A 124 3.65 4.75 14.20
CA GLY A 124 2.45 4.48 13.41
C GLY A 124 2.69 4.58 11.90
N MET A 125 3.94 4.39 11.46
CA MET A 125 4.33 4.37 10.05
C MET A 125 4.45 2.93 9.55
N GLU A 126 3.96 2.66 8.33
CA GLU A 126 4.19 1.40 7.64
C GLU A 126 5.62 1.29 7.14
N PHE A 127 6.15 0.06 7.12
CA PHE A 127 7.47 -0.27 6.62
C PHE A 127 7.38 -1.22 5.43
N HIS A 128 7.66 -0.73 4.23
CA HIS A 128 7.74 -1.52 3.02
C HIS A 128 9.19 -1.91 2.74
N ALA A 129 9.47 -3.21 2.67
CA ALA A 129 10.79 -3.73 2.37
C ALA A 129 11.07 -3.66 0.85
N TRP A 130 11.82 -2.66 0.41
CA TRP A 130 12.19 -2.52 -0.99
C TRP A 130 13.40 -3.41 -1.32
N MET A 131 13.21 -4.28 -2.30
CA MET A 131 14.18 -5.25 -2.78
C MET A 131 14.38 -5.08 -4.29
N ASN A 132 15.62 -4.91 -4.74
CA ASN A 132 15.95 -5.08 -6.14
C ASN A 132 16.15 -6.57 -6.44
N PRO A 133 15.34 -7.20 -7.32
CA PRO A 133 15.38 -8.66 -7.47
C PRO A 133 16.65 -9.16 -8.16
N TYR A 134 17.17 -8.47 -9.17
CA TYR A 134 18.18 -9.05 -10.06
C TYR A 134 19.58 -8.44 -9.95
N ARG A 135 19.74 -7.23 -9.39
CA ARG A 135 21.04 -6.58 -9.32
C ARG A 135 22.00 -7.30 -8.39
N ILE A 136 23.18 -7.69 -8.91
CA ILE A 136 24.29 -8.25 -8.12
C ILE A 136 25.30 -7.15 -7.80
N THR A 137 25.70 -6.35 -8.81
CA THR A 137 26.61 -5.22 -8.64
C THR A 137 26.07 -3.98 -9.36
N THR A 138 26.55 -2.81 -8.95
CA THR A 138 26.31 -1.54 -9.68
C THR A 138 27.41 -1.24 -10.67
N SER A 139 28.59 -1.86 -10.46
CA SER A 139 29.76 -1.84 -11.34
C SER A 139 30.70 -2.98 -10.96
N GLY A 140 31.55 -3.39 -11.91
CA GLY A 140 32.47 -4.50 -11.74
C GLY A 140 31.85 -5.86 -12.03
N THR A 141 32.66 -6.73 -12.66
CA THR A 141 32.27 -8.08 -13.13
C THR A 141 33.14 -9.16 -12.54
N ASP A 142 33.99 -8.81 -11.56
CA ASP A 142 34.83 -9.77 -10.85
C ASP A 142 34.03 -10.47 -9.74
N VAL A 143 33.63 -11.69 -10.00
CA VAL A 143 32.87 -12.54 -9.05
C VAL A 143 33.69 -12.81 -7.77
N SER A 144 35.04 -12.80 -7.86
CA SER A 144 35.90 -13.04 -6.70
C SER A 144 35.88 -11.89 -5.69
N ALA A 145 35.48 -10.70 -6.12
CA ALA A 145 35.29 -9.52 -5.25
C ALA A 145 34.03 -9.60 -4.38
N LEU A 146 33.09 -10.48 -4.71
CA LEU A 146 31.90 -10.71 -3.87
C LEU A 146 32.27 -11.52 -2.62
N SER A 147 31.48 -11.35 -1.54
CA SER A 147 31.59 -12.20 -0.36
C SER A 147 31.50 -13.69 -0.72
N ALA A 148 32.21 -14.56 -0.01
CA ALA A 148 32.15 -16.00 -0.21
C ALA A 148 30.72 -16.56 -0.06
N ASP A 149 29.88 -15.90 0.73
CA ASP A 149 28.49 -16.30 0.96
C ASP A 149 27.52 -15.76 -0.09
N ASN A 150 27.96 -14.90 -1.01
CA ASN A 150 27.12 -14.38 -2.07
C ASN A 150 26.72 -15.49 -3.05
N MET A 151 25.43 -15.62 -3.35
CA MET A 151 24.91 -16.67 -4.23
C MET A 151 25.45 -16.54 -5.66
N ALA A 152 25.68 -15.35 -6.16
CA ALA A 152 26.33 -15.18 -7.46
C ALA A 152 27.77 -15.69 -7.48
N ARG A 153 28.48 -15.66 -6.34
CA ARG A 153 29.81 -16.26 -6.24
C ARG A 153 29.77 -17.77 -6.14
N LYS A 154 28.72 -18.33 -5.51
CA LYS A 154 28.49 -19.78 -5.41
C LYS A 154 27.99 -20.39 -6.73
N HIS A 155 27.22 -19.59 -7.48
CA HIS A 155 26.56 -19.94 -8.73
C HIS A 155 26.92 -18.96 -9.85
N PRO A 156 28.15 -19.03 -10.42
CA PRO A 156 28.55 -18.14 -11.51
C PRO A 156 27.72 -18.30 -12.79
N ASP A 157 27.09 -19.45 -12.96
CA ASP A 157 26.15 -19.80 -14.04
C ASP A 157 24.80 -19.04 -13.95
N TRP A 158 24.50 -18.40 -12.79
CA TRP A 158 23.32 -17.55 -12.62
C TRP A 158 23.53 -16.10 -13.08
N ILE A 159 24.75 -15.76 -13.54
CA ILE A 159 25.15 -14.39 -13.80
C ILE A 159 24.98 -14.01 -15.26
N LEU A 160 24.22 -12.94 -15.47
CA LEU A 160 24.16 -12.17 -16.70
C LEU A 160 25.02 -10.93 -16.52
N THR A 161 25.99 -10.71 -17.45
CA THR A 161 26.86 -9.53 -17.42
C THR A 161 26.47 -8.56 -18.52
N TYR A 162 26.26 -7.29 -18.16
CA TYR A 162 25.93 -6.24 -19.10
C TYR A 162 26.41 -4.87 -18.61
N ASN A 163 26.92 -4.04 -19.53
CA ASN A 163 27.41 -2.68 -19.23
C ASN A 163 28.34 -2.57 -18.00
N GLY A 164 29.22 -3.57 -17.84
CA GLY A 164 30.21 -3.57 -16.76
C GLY A 164 29.65 -3.85 -15.37
N ALA A 165 28.45 -4.40 -15.27
CA ALA A 165 27.81 -4.84 -14.04
C ALA A 165 27.31 -6.30 -14.15
N MET A 166 27.02 -6.92 -13.02
CA MET A 166 26.46 -8.27 -12.93
C MET A 166 25.01 -8.21 -12.44
N TYR A 167 24.20 -9.10 -13.02
CA TYR A 167 22.79 -9.31 -12.69
C TYR A 167 22.52 -10.80 -12.57
N TYR A 168 21.59 -11.20 -11.74
CA TYR A 168 21.01 -12.52 -11.81
C TYR A 168 20.22 -12.66 -13.12
N ASP A 169 20.37 -13.78 -13.83
CA ASP A 169 19.68 -14.02 -15.11
C ASP A 169 18.18 -14.26 -14.88
N PRO A 170 17.28 -13.39 -15.39
CA PRO A 170 15.84 -13.59 -15.22
C PRO A 170 15.29 -14.84 -15.94
N ALA A 171 16.01 -15.40 -16.90
CA ALA A 171 15.63 -16.64 -17.59
C ALA A 171 15.91 -17.90 -16.76
N ASN A 172 16.75 -17.81 -15.73
CA ASN A 172 17.14 -18.95 -14.93
C ASN A 172 16.09 -19.25 -13.85
N GLU A 173 15.51 -20.45 -13.89
CA GLU A 173 14.46 -20.87 -12.94
C GLU A 173 14.98 -20.99 -11.50
N GLU A 174 16.24 -21.35 -11.28
CA GLU A 174 16.85 -21.42 -9.95
C GLU A 174 17.03 -20.01 -9.36
N VAL A 175 17.35 -19.02 -10.20
CA VAL A 175 17.37 -17.60 -9.82
C VAL A 175 15.98 -17.13 -9.40
N GLN A 176 14.94 -17.45 -10.17
CA GLN A 176 13.58 -17.12 -9.80
C GLN A 176 13.19 -17.73 -8.45
N GLN A 177 13.56 -19.00 -8.22
CA GLN A 177 13.30 -19.66 -6.93
C GLN A 177 14.08 -19.00 -5.79
N TYR A 178 15.37 -18.71 -5.98
CA TYR A 178 16.19 -17.98 -5.01
C TYR A 178 15.60 -16.61 -4.61
N ILE A 179 15.06 -15.86 -5.57
CA ILE A 179 14.39 -14.59 -5.29
C ILE A 179 13.10 -14.82 -4.48
N CYS A 180 12.31 -15.83 -4.84
CA CYS A 180 11.12 -16.20 -4.06
C CYS A 180 11.47 -16.61 -2.62
N ASP A 181 12.53 -17.41 -2.43
CA ASP A 181 13.00 -17.83 -1.11
C ASP A 181 13.52 -16.66 -0.29
N THR A 182 14.21 -15.71 -0.94
CA THR A 182 14.64 -14.44 -0.30
C THR A 182 13.46 -13.60 0.18
N VAL A 183 12.42 -13.47 -0.64
CA VAL A 183 11.17 -12.77 -0.24
C VAL A 183 10.47 -13.50 0.88
N LYS A 184 10.34 -14.83 0.77
CA LYS A 184 9.74 -15.67 1.80
C LYS A 184 10.46 -15.51 3.15
N GLU A 185 11.81 -15.54 3.14
CA GLU A 185 12.61 -15.32 4.35
C GLU A 185 12.26 -14.02 5.05
N VAL A 186 12.12 -12.92 4.30
CA VAL A 186 11.75 -11.61 4.86
C VAL A 186 10.34 -11.65 5.45
N VAL A 187 9.37 -12.18 4.73
CA VAL A 187 7.97 -12.25 5.18
C VAL A 187 7.77 -13.14 6.40
N GLU A 188 8.56 -14.21 6.52
CA GLU A 188 8.52 -15.13 7.68
C GLU A 188 9.20 -14.54 8.93
N LYS A 189 10.34 -13.86 8.75
CA LYS A 189 11.20 -13.42 9.86
C LYS A 189 10.88 -12.02 10.38
N TYR A 190 10.26 -11.17 9.55
CA TYR A 190 10.07 -9.75 9.85
C TYR A 190 8.62 -9.31 9.71
N ASP A 191 8.23 -8.35 10.55
CA ASP A 191 6.87 -7.77 10.53
C ASP A 191 6.79 -6.62 9.54
N VAL A 192 7.06 -6.91 8.26
CA VAL A 192 6.91 -5.95 7.18
C VAL A 192 5.44 -5.80 6.78
N ASP A 193 5.03 -4.59 6.41
CA ASP A 193 3.69 -4.32 5.90
C ASP A 193 3.59 -4.69 4.41
N ALA A 194 4.67 -4.48 3.66
CA ALA A 194 4.75 -4.86 2.26
C ALA A 194 6.16 -5.26 1.80
N ILE A 195 6.21 -6.04 0.72
CA ILE A 195 7.38 -6.20 -0.13
C ILE A 195 7.22 -5.25 -1.33
N HIS A 196 8.27 -4.52 -1.67
CA HIS A 196 8.28 -3.58 -2.78
C HIS A 196 9.41 -3.90 -3.76
N PHE A 197 9.09 -4.03 -5.06
CA PHE A 197 10.08 -4.10 -6.13
C PHE A 197 10.12 -2.78 -6.91
N ASP A 198 11.31 -2.43 -7.41
CA ASP A 198 11.49 -1.29 -8.33
C ASP A 198 11.30 -1.71 -9.81
N ASP A 199 11.84 -0.92 -10.74
CA ASP A 199 11.74 -1.13 -12.18
C ASP A 199 12.94 -1.89 -12.80
N TYR A 200 13.85 -2.41 -11.96
CA TYR A 200 15.05 -3.09 -12.45
C TYR A 200 14.81 -4.60 -12.62
N PHE A 201 14.28 -4.99 -13.78
CA PHE A 201 14.11 -6.39 -14.19
C PHE A 201 15.28 -6.84 -15.07
N TYR A 202 15.12 -6.99 -16.39
CA TYR A 202 16.30 -7.07 -17.25
C TYR A 202 17.12 -5.77 -17.19
N PRO A 203 18.45 -5.82 -17.44
CA PRO A 203 19.22 -4.59 -17.58
C PRO A 203 18.60 -3.68 -18.64
N SER A 204 18.53 -2.38 -18.37
CA SER A 204 17.90 -1.42 -19.29
C SER A 204 18.50 -1.48 -20.68
N ASN A 205 17.66 -1.66 -21.70
CA ASN A 205 18.05 -1.83 -23.09
C ASN A 205 18.98 -3.03 -23.34
N TYR A 206 18.81 -4.12 -22.57
CA TYR A 206 19.55 -5.35 -22.81
C TYR A 206 19.33 -5.84 -24.25
N PRO A 207 20.40 -6.00 -25.05
CA PRO A 207 20.27 -6.18 -26.49
C PRO A 207 19.57 -7.48 -26.87
N LEU A 208 18.77 -7.44 -27.90
CA LEU A 208 18.23 -8.61 -28.55
C LEU A 208 19.31 -9.25 -29.45
N PRO A 209 19.27 -10.58 -29.67
CA PRO A 209 20.10 -11.22 -30.66
C PRO A 209 19.94 -10.62 -32.06
N GLU A 210 20.93 -10.82 -32.91
CA GLU A 210 20.88 -10.34 -34.29
C GLU A 210 19.69 -10.94 -35.04
N GLY A 211 18.93 -10.09 -35.73
CA GLY A 211 17.72 -10.48 -36.47
C GLY A 211 16.44 -10.49 -35.64
N GLU A 212 16.53 -10.42 -34.31
CA GLU A 212 15.35 -10.36 -33.43
C GLU A 212 14.80 -8.93 -33.30
N THR A 213 13.49 -8.84 -33.08
CA THR A 213 12.80 -7.56 -32.91
C THR A 213 12.22 -7.44 -31.52
N ARG A 214 11.91 -6.21 -31.11
CA ARG A 214 11.27 -5.96 -29.80
C ARG A 214 9.87 -6.56 -29.65
N GLU A 215 9.24 -6.98 -30.78
CA GLU A 215 7.96 -7.69 -30.82
C GLU A 215 8.14 -9.20 -31.10
N GLY A 216 9.40 -9.65 -31.26
CA GLY A 216 9.72 -11.03 -31.59
C GLY A 216 9.64 -12.00 -30.43
N ALA A 217 9.87 -13.29 -30.72
CA ALA A 217 9.73 -14.37 -29.76
C ALA A 217 10.67 -14.24 -28.56
N VAL A 218 11.94 -13.84 -28.79
CA VAL A 218 12.93 -13.66 -27.72
C VAL A 218 12.52 -12.53 -26.77
N ALA A 219 12.02 -11.42 -27.31
CA ALA A 219 11.53 -10.32 -26.48
C ALA A 219 10.29 -10.73 -25.65
N GLN A 220 9.41 -11.56 -26.23
CA GLN A 220 8.27 -12.09 -25.52
C GLN A 220 8.70 -13.08 -24.42
N GLU A 221 9.63 -13.97 -24.70
CA GLU A 221 10.21 -14.87 -23.69
C GLU A 221 10.80 -14.10 -22.49
N ARG A 222 11.51 -12.99 -22.72
CA ARG A 222 12.03 -12.15 -21.63
C ARG A 222 10.92 -11.55 -20.78
N ARG A 223 9.82 -11.10 -21.38
CA ARG A 223 8.65 -10.63 -20.63
C ARG A 223 8.00 -11.76 -19.82
N ASP A 224 7.87 -12.94 -20.43
CA ASP A 224 7.28 -14.10 -19.76
C ASP A 224 8.14 -14.58 -18.57
N ASN A 225 9.46 -14.44 -18.63
CA ASN A 225 10.37 -14.69 -17.52
C ASN A 225 10.12 -13.72 -16.35
N VAL A 226 9.98 -12.42 -16.63
CA VAL A 226 9.67 -11.41 -15.61
C VAL A 226 8.28 -11.65 -15.03
N ASP A 227 7.27 -11.86 -15.87
CA ASP A 227 5.90 -12.18 -15.47
C ASP A 227 5.83 -13.41 -14.55
N THR A 228 6.61 -14.42 -14.87
CA THR A 228 6.71 -15.67 -14.08
C THR A 228 7.24 -15.36 -12.68
N LEU A 229 8.30 -14.55 -12.56
CA LEU A 229 8.82 -14.15 -11.26
C LEU A 229 7.77 -13.36 -10.47
N ILE A 230 7.15 -12.34 -11.08
CA ILE A 230 6.17 -11.49 -10.39
C ILE A 230 5.01 -12.32 -9.84
N LYS A 231 4.45 -13.21 -10.66
CA LYS A 231 3.41 -14.14 -10.23
C LYS A 231 3.87 -15.06 -9.09
N LYS A 232 5.07 -15.65 -9.20
CA LYS A 232 5.63 -16.54 -8.15
C LYS A 232 5.83 -15.78 -6.84
N VAL A 233 6.38 -14.58 -6.88
CA VAL A 233 6.60 -13.73 -5.69
C VAL A 233 5.29 -13.38 -5.02
N TYR A 234 4.28 -12.93 -5.77
CA TYR A 234 2.95 -12.66 -5.24
C TYR A 234 2.38 -13.88 -4.51
N GLN A 235 2.40 -15.04 -5.17
CA GLN A 235 1.92 -16.29 -4.58
C GLN A 235 2.71 -16.70 -3.34
N THR A 236 4.03 -16.52 -3.35
CA THR A 236 4.90 -16.79 -2.20
C THR A 236 4.51 -15.93 -1.01
N ILE A 237 4.33 -14.64 -1.20
CA ILE A 237 3.92 -13.72 -0.13
C ILE A 237 2.56 -14.12 0.43
N LYS A 238 1.55 -14.30 -0.44
CA LYS A 238 0.18 -14.61 -0.01
C LYS A 238 0.05 -15.97 0.67
N ASN A 239 0.86 -16.95 0.27
CA ASN A 239 0.90 -18.26 0.92
C ASN A 239 1.67 -18.23 2.25
N THR A 240 2.59 -17.29 2.45
CA THR A 240 3.40 -17.16 3.67
C THR A 240 2.68 -16.32 4.73
N LYS A 241 2.28 -15.09 4.37
CA LYS A 241 1.54 -14.16 5.23
C LYS A 241 0.63 -13.29 4.36
N ALA A 242 -0.64 -13.67 4.22
CA ALA A 242 -1.58 -13.05 3.29
C ALA A 242 -1.82 -11.54 3.54
N SER A 243 -1.56 -11.06 4.77
CA SER A 243 -1.69 -9.64 5.12
C SER A 243 -0.55 -8.76 4.59
N VAL A 244 0.59 -9.34 4.21
CA VAL A 244 1.69 -8.58 3.62
C VAL A 244 1.35 -8.24 2.18
N GLU A 245 1.44 -6.95 1.83
CA GLU A 245 1.19 -6.48 0.48
C GLU A 245 2.41 -6.68 -0.43
N PHE A 246 2.17 -6.83 -1.71
CA PHE A 246 3.21 -6.82 -2.73
C PHE A 246 2.97 -5.67 -3.70
N GLY A 247 3.93 -4.77 -3.82
CA GLY A 247 3.86 -3.65 -4.74
C GLY A 247 5.08 -3.53 -5.63
N ILE A 248 4.88 -2.87 -6.76
CA ILE A 248 5.95 -2.61 -7.75
C ILE A 248 5.90 -1.15 -8.17
N SER A 249 7.08 -0.52 -8.28
CA SER A 249 7.22 0.80 -8.92
C SER A 249 7.84 0.66 -10.31
N PRO A 250 7.03 0.39 -11.35
CA PRO A 250 7.51 0.26 -12.71
C PRO A 250 7.88 1.62 -13.31
N MET A 251 8.53 1.61 -14.48
CA MET A 251 8.68 2.82 -15.30
C MET A 251 7.32 3.47 -15.55
N GLY A 252 7.24 4.80 -15.48
CA GLY A 252 6.00 5.56 -15.59
C GLY A 252 5.24 5.37 -16.90
N ILE A 253 5.92 5.03 -17.98
CA ILE A 253 5.33 4.72 -19.30
C ILE A 253 5.39 3.20 -19.52
N TRP A 254 4.24 2.54 -19.59
CA TRP A 254 4.14 1.15 -20.01
C TRP A 254 4.48 1.01 -21.50
N LYS A 255 3.66 1.58 -22.36
CA LYS A 255 3.87 1.76 -23.82
C LYS A 255 3.36 3.14 -24.23
N ASN A 256 3.95 3.70 -25.27
CA ASN A 256 3.40 4.88 -25.94
C ASN A 256 2.23 4.50 -26.85
N SER A 257 1.26 5.37 -27.04
CA SER A 257 0.14 5.14 -27.97
C SER A 257 0.55 4.95 -29.42
N THR A 258 1.77 5.36 -29.79
CA THR A 258 2.37 5.09 -31.10
C THR A 258 2.92 3.67 -31.24
N SER A 259 3.14 2.96 -30.13
CA SER A 259 3.59 1.57 -30.10
C SER A 259 2.43 0.59 -29.89
N ASP A 260 1.38 1.04 -29.19
CA ASP A 260 0.19 0.22 -28.88
C ASP A 260 -1.00 1.16 -28.64
N GLU A 261 -2.17 0.88 -29.22
CA GLU A 261 -3.38 1.68 -29.05
C GLU A 261 -3.81 1.83 -27.60
N ALA A 262 -3.53 0.80 -26.76
CA ALA A 262 -3.77 0.83 -25.32
C ALA A 262 -2.72 1.60 -24.53
N GLY A 263 -1.67 2.12 -25.18
CA GLY A 263 -0.60 2.89 -24.53
C GLY A 263 -1.02 4.32 -24.19
N SER A 264 -0.19 4.98 -23.36
CA SER A 264 -0.38 6.39 -23.02
C SER A 264 -0.01 7.33 -24.16
N ALA A 265 -0.61 8.53 -24.19
CA ALA A 265 -0.31 9.57 -25.19
C ALA A 265 1.05 10.24 -24.91
N THR A 266 2.11 9.46 -24.91
CA THR A 266 3.49 9.84 -24.55
C THR A 266 4.49 9.45 -25.65
N ARG A 267 5.77 9.85 -25.47
CA ARG A 267 6.88 9.56 -26.37
C ARG A 267 8.19 9.31 -25.61
N GLY A 268 8.11 8.71 -24.41
CA GLY A 268 9.26 8.40 -23.58
C GLY A 268 9.69 6.94 -23.68
N SER A 269 10.65 6.56 -22.82
CA SER A 269 11.11 5.17 -22.70
C SER A 269 9.99 4.29 -22.13
N GLU A 270 9.74 3.18 -22.78
CA GLU A 270 8.65 2.24 -22.51
C GLU A 270 9.15 1.07 -21.66
N GLY A 271 8.60 0.88 -20.47
CA GLY A 271 9.00 -0.21 -19.56
C GLY A 271 8.85 -1.60 -20.18
N TYR A 272 7.81 -1.78 -20.98
CA TYR A 272 7.54 -3.02 -21.72
C TYR A 272 8.70 -3.49 -22.59
N TYR A 273 9.44 -2.55 -23.21
CA TYR A 273 10.57 -2.85 -24.08
C TYR A 273 11.93 -2.64 -23.41
N THR A 274 12.04 -1.64 -22.54
CA THR A 274 13.32 -1.22 -21.97
C THR A 274 13.84 -2.21 -20.93
N VAL A 275 12.94 -2.77 -20.10
CA VAL A 275 13.25 -3.70 -19.02
C VAL A 275 12.41 -4.97 -19.08
N TYR A 276 11.64 -5.14 -20.14
CA TYR A 276 10.72 -6.28 -20.36
C TYR A 276 9.66 -6.43 -19.26
N GLY A 277 9.20 -5.31 -18.68
CA GLY A 277 8.20 -5.26 -17.62
C GLY A 277 6.80 -4.99 -18.15
N ASP A 278 5.88 -5.96 -18.07
CA ASP A 278 4.48 -5.81 -18.48
C ASP A 278 3.58 -5.43 -17.28
N ALA A 279 3.83 -4.23 -16.73
CA ALA A 279 3.16 -3.79 -15.51
C ALA A 279 1.63 -3.68 -15.64
N LYS A 280 1.11 -3.37 -16.83
CA LYS A 280 -0.33 -3.38 -17.11
C LYS A 280 -0.91 -4.78 -16.92
N LYS A 281 -0.25 -5.81 -17.44
CA LYS A 281 -0.64 -7.21 -17.28
C LYS A 281 -0.63 -7.65 -15.82
N TRP A 282 0.34 -7.20 -15.01
CA TRP A 282 0.41 -7.57 -13.59
C TRP A 282 -0.78 -7.02 -12.80
N VAL A 283 -1.23 -5.80 -13.13
CA VAL A 283 -2.46 -5.20 -12.59
C VAL A 283 -3.69 -6.01 -13.04
N GLU A 284 -3.86 -6.23 -14.34
CA GLU A 284 -5.01 -6.97 -14.89
C GLU A 284 -5.14 -8.41 -14.36
N LYS A 285 -4.02 -9.02 -13.98
CA LYS A 285 -3.98 -10.39 -13.44
C LYS A 285 -4.05 -10.44 -11.92
N GLY A 286 -4.02 -9.29 -11.23
CA GLY A 286 -3.99 -9.23 -9.77
C GLY A 286 -2.75 -9.91 -9.19
N TRP A 287 -1.57 -9.70 -9.82
CA TRP A 287 -0.29 -10.23 -9.31
C TRP A 287 0.47 -9.22 -8.46
N VAL A 288 -0.16 -8.12 -8.13
CA VAL A 288 0.29 -7.10 -7.19
C VAL A 288 -0.91 -6.59 -6.38
N ASP A 289 -0.68 -6.13 -5.15
CA ASP A 289 -1.70 -5.47 -4.34
C ASP A 289 -1.73 -3.96 -4.62
N TYR A 290 -0.59 -3.40 -5.03
CA TYR A 290 -0.51 -2.02 -5.47
C TYR A 290 0.54 -1.83 -6.58
N ILE A 291 0.34 -0.77 -7.36
CA ILE A 291 1.27 -0.33 -8.39
C ILE A 291 1.64 1.13 -8.16
N THR A 292 2.94 1.47 -8.33
CA THR A 292 3.46 2.82 -8.10
C THR A 292 4.29 3.28 -9.30
N PRO A 293 3.69 3.61 -10.45
CA PRO A 293 4.44 4.05 -11.62
C PRO A 293 5.29 5.28 -11.30
N GLN A 294 6.55 5.28 -11.76
CA GLN A 294 7.51 6.36 -11.56
C GLN A 294 7.25 7.48 -12.57
N ILE A 295 6.31 8.37 -12.26
CA ILE A 295 5.95 9.52 -13.11
C ILE A 295 6.83 10.70 -12.72
N TYR A 296 8.07 10.71 -13.21
CA TYR A 296 9.11 11.68 -12.85
C TYR A 296 9.21 12.82 -13.87
N TRP A 297 8.09 13.35 -14.31
CA TRP A 297 7.98 14.49 -15.24
C TRP A 297 6.95 15.49 -14.71
N GLU A 298 7.20 16.77 -14.97
CA GLU A 298 6.32 17.87 -14.64
C GLU A 298 5.03 17.88 -15.47
N GLN A 299 4.03 18.62 -15.02
CA GLN A 299 2.82 18.90 -15.79
C GLN A 299 3.16 19.68 -17.06
N GLY A 300 2.49 19.34 -18.16
CA GLY A 300 2.74 19.96 -19.47
C GLY A 300 4.04 19.52 -20.14
N ASN A 301 4.72 18.49 -19.64
CA ASN A 301 5.90 17.94 -20.30
C ASN A 301 5.55 17.42 -21.71
N ALA A 302 6.25 17.90 -22.74
CA ALA A 302 5.91 17.62 -24.13
C ALA A 302 6.03 16.13 -24.54
N TYR A 303 6.73 15.31 -23.77
CA TYR A 303 6.98 13.90 -24.06
C TYR A 303 6.24 12.95 -23.12
N ALA A 304 6.03 13.37 -21.89
CA ALA A 304 5.47 12.54 -20.82
C ALA A 304 4.78 13.44 -19.78
N ASP A 305 3.66 14.05 -20.16
CA ASP A 305 2.89 14.91 -19.29
C ASP A 305 2.37 14.14 -18.06
N TYR A 306 2.55 14.73 -16.87
CA TYR A 306 2.19 14.11 -15.59
C TYR A 306 0.72 13.70 -15.54
N GLU A 307 -0.19 14.63 -15.81
CA GLU A 307 -1.63 14.36 -15.74
C GLU A 307 -2.08 13.29 -16.73
N THR A 308 -1.51 13.30 -17.95
CA THR A 308 -1.77 12.26 -18.96
C THR A 308 -1.41 10.87 -18.45
N LEU A 309 -0.29 10.73 -17.75
CA LEU A 309 0.14 9.44 -17.20
C LEU A 309 -0.66 9.03 -15.97
N VAL A 310 -0.97 9.95 -15.06
CA VAL A 310 -1.82 9.66 -13.89
C VAL A 310 -3.20 9.16 -14.36
N LYS A 311 -3.81 9.86 -15.32
CA LYS A 311 -5.09 9.42 -15.89
C LYS A 311 -4.98 8.02 -16.51
N TRP A 312 -3.94 7.78 -17.31
CA TRP A 312 -3.76 6.47 -17.96
C TRP A 312 -3.63 5.33 -16.94
N TRP A 313 -2.85 5.52 -15.88
CA TRP A 313 -2.72 4.52 -14.83
C TRP A 313 -3.99 4.34 -14.00
N SER A 314 -4.76 5.41 -13.79
CA SER A 314 -6.09 5.32 -13.17
C SER A 314 -7.05 4.48 -13.99
N ASP A 315 -7.04 4.66 -15.32
CA ASP A 315 -7.83 3.83 -16.23
C ASP A 315 -7.36 2.35 -16.22
N VAL A 316 -6.06 2.08 -16.03
CA VAL A 316 -5.50 0.70 -15.94
C VAL A 316 -5.95 -0.04 -14.69
N VAL A 317 -6.05 0.63 -13.56
CA VAL A 317 -6.47 -0.01 -12.29
C VAL A 317 -7.98 -0.04 -12.12
N GLU A 318 -8.74 0.68 -12.95
CA GLU A 318 -10.20 0.72 -12.87
C GLU A 318 -10.82 -0.67 -12.97
N GLY A 319 -11.68 -1.02 -12.03
CA GLY A 319 -12.34 -2.33 -11.97
C GLY A 319 -11.44 -3.47 -11.45
N THR A 320 -10.26 -3.17 -10.92
CA THR A 320 -9.39 -4.13 -10.23
C THR A 320 -9.33 -3.83 -8.73
N ASP A 321 -8.80 -4.77 -7.94
CA ASP A 321 -8.53 -4.57 -6.50
C ASP A 321 -7.14 -3.96 -6.25
N VAL A 322 -6.39 -3.61 -7.30
CA VAL A 322 -5.02 -3.08 -7.21
C VAL A 322 -5.05 -1.59 -6.89
N LYS A 323 -4.40 -1.20 -5.79
CA LYS A 323 -4.25 0.21 -5.41
C LYS A 323 -3.27 0.92 -6.34
N LEU A 324 -3.59 2.16 -6.71
CA LEU A 324 -2.70 3.03 -7.46
C LEU A 324 -2.06 4.06 -6.52
N TYR A 325 -0.75 4.05 -6.43
CA TYR A 325 0.05 5.15 -5.87
C TYR A 325 0.87 5.76 -6.98
N ILE A 326 1.20 7.05 -6.89
CA ILE A 326 2.06 7.69 -7.89
C ILE A 326 3.43 7.97 -7.31
N GLY A 327 4.46 7.48 -8.00
CA GLY A 327 5.85 7.80 -7.73
C GLY A 327 6.21 9.17 -8.30
N GLN A 328 6.67 10.10 -7.46
CA GLN A 328 6.97 11.48 -7.82
C GLN A 328 8.44 11.78 -7.61
N GLY A 329 9.12 12.21 -8.70
CA GLY A 329 10.58 12.37 -8.76
C GLY A 329 11.06 13.74 -8.25
N ILE A 330 10.90 14.03 -6.98
CA ILE A 330 11.28 15.32 -6.36
C ILE A 330 12.79 15.62 -6.34
N TYR A 331 13.62 14.69 -6.84
CA TYR A 331 15.03 14.95 -7.10
C TYR A 331 15.24 15.86 -8.34
N LYS A 332 14.19 16.06 -9.16
CA LYS A 332 14.16 17.00 -10.27
C LYS A 332 13.52 18.31 -9.84
N ASP A 333 14.17 19.42 -10.16
CA ASP A 333 13.67 20.76 -9.80
C ASP A 333 12.31 21.08 -10.43
N SER A 334 12.05 20.58 -11.64
CA SER A 334 10.77 20.78 -12.34
C SER A 334 9.59 20.11 -11.61
N VAL A 335 9.78 18.93 -11.05
CA VAL A 335 8.79 18.18 -10.28
C VAL A 335 8.67 18.75 -8.86
N ALA A 336 9.80 18.97 -8.18
CA ALA A 336 9.83 19.41 -6.78
C ALA A 336 9.09 20.76 -6.57
N LYS A 337 9.22 21.72 -7.51
CA LYS A 337 8.58 23.06 -7.40
C LYS A 337 7.06 23.02 -7.56
N GLU A 338 6.50 21.99 -8.21
CA GLU A 338 5.05 21.89 -8.46
C GLU A 338 4.41 20.68 -7.75
N ILE A 339 5.09 20.08 -6.78
CA ILE A 339 4.65 18.85 -6.11
C ILE A 339 3.21 18.95 -5.57
N ALA A 340 2.79 20.10 -5.03
CA ALA A 340 1.44 20.30 -4.55
C ALA A 340 0.39 20.22 -5.67
N GLN A 341 0.70 20.73 -6.85
CA GLN A 341 -0.17 20.63 -8.03
C GLN A 341 -0.25 19.18 -8.53
N GLU A 342 0.86 18.45 -8.52
CA GLU A 342 0.86 17.02 -8.86
C GLU A 342 0.02 16.20 -7.88
N MET A 343 0.08 16.50 -6.56
CA MET A 343 -0.77 15.86 -5.56
C MET A 343 -2.27 16.16 -5.79
N GLN A 344 -2.62 17.37 -6.24
CA GLN A 344 -3.99 17.72 -6.62
C GLN A 344 -4.46 16.93 -7.87
N VAL A 345 -3.57 16.67 -8.81
CA VAL A 345 -3.87 15.78 -9.95
C VAL A 345 -4.14 14.35 -9.46
N ASN A 346 -3.35 13.85 -8.51
CA ASN A 346 -3.58 12.53 -7.90
C ASN A 346 -4.97 12.46 -7.26
N GLU A 347 -5.37 13.47 -6.49
CA GLU A 347 -6.70 13.58 -5.89
C GLU A 347 -7.81 13.59 -6.96
N LYS A 348 -7.62 14.38 -8.04
CA LYS A 348 -8.58 14.48 -9.16
C LYS A 348 -8.89 13.14 -9.79
N TYR A 349 -7.94 12.22 -9.85
CA TYR A 349 -8.09 10.89 -10.44
C TYR A 349 -8.25 9.76 -9.40
N ASN A 350 -8.59 10.09 -8.15
CA ASN A 350 -8.81 9.14 -7.05
C ASN A 350 -7.63 8.18 -6.83
N VAL A 351 -6.40 8.67 -6.99
CA VAL A 351 -5.19 7.92 -6.67
C VAL A 351 -5.11 7.69 -5.16
N ASN A 352 -4.73 6.49 -4.74
CA ASN A 352 -4.71 6.08 -3.34
C ASN A 352 -3.55 6.67 -2.52
N GLY A 353 -2.67 7.48 -3.13
CA GLY A 353 -1.61 8.19 -2.44
C GLY A 353 -0.38 8.50 -3.28
N SER A 354 0.60 9.13 -2.63
CA SER A 354 1.85 9.60 -3.23
C SER A 354 3.06 8.92 -2.60
N MET A 355 4.09 8.68 -3.42
CA MET A 355 5.37 8.14 -2.98
C MET A 355 6.49 9.00 -3.56
N PHE A 356 7.29 9.64 -2.69
CA PHE A 356 8.30 10.64 -3.10
C PHE A 356 9.69 10.03 -3.24
N PHE A 357 10.33 10.24 -4.37
CA PHE A 357 11.71 9.83 -4.60
C PHE A 357 12.65 11.06 -4.61
N SER A 358 13.46 11.24 -3.58
CA SER A 358 13.72 10.40 -2.43
C SER A 358 13.74 11.21 -1.12
N LEU A 359 13.92 10.51 0.01
CA LEU A 359 13.93 11.14 1.34
C LEU A 359 14.95 12.27 1.46
N ARG A 360 16.17 12.12 0.92
CA ARG A 360 17.19 13.16 0.96
C ARG A 360 16.72 14.47 0.32
N ASP A 361 16.11 14.40 -0.86
CA ASP A 361 15.66 15.60 -1.58
C ASP A 361 14.46 16.23 -0.86
N LEU A 362 13.59 15.42 -0.28
CA LEU A 362 12.47 15.89 0.56
C LEU A 362 12.99 16.62 1.81
N LEU A 363 13.90 16.00 2.59
CA LEU A 363 14.43 16.60 3.82
C LEU A 363 15.30 17.83 3.57
N ASN A 364 15.92 17.93 2.39
CA ASN A 364 16.62 19.13 1.97
C ASN A 364 15.69 20.25 1.47
N ASN A 365 14.38 20.01 1.49
CA ASN A 365 13.35 20.95 1.05
C ASN A 365 13.62 21.48 -0.37
N ARG A 366 13.99 20.58 -1.30
CA ARG A 366 14.35 20.95 -2.67
C ARG A 366 13.22 21.73 -3.33
N GLN A 367 13.51 22.93 -3.84
CA GLN A 367 12.53 23.85 -4.43
C GLN A 367 11.28 24.12 -3.54
N GLY A 368 11.37 23.94 -2.22
CA GLY A 368 10.26 24.11 -1.29
C GLY A 368 9.32 22.89 -1.21
N CYS A 369 9.71 21.72 -1.75
CA CYS A 369 8.82 20.55 -1.81
C CYS A 369 8.37 20.04 -0.44
N ALA A 370 9.23 20.07 0.59
CA ALA A 370 8.84 19.62 1.92
C ALA A 370 7.77 20.52 2.55
N ASP A 371 7.92 21.83 2.40
CA ASP A 371 6.92 22.79 2.89
C ASP A 371 5.59 22.59 2.16
N ALA A 372 5.63 22.37 0.85
CA ALA A 372 4.45 22.14 0.03
C ALA A 372 3.73 20.83 0.41
N VAL A 373 4.46 19.70 0.57
CA VAL A 373 3.91 18.42 1.02
C VAL A 373 3.29 18.54 2.41
N LYS A 374 4.00 19.17 3.35
CA LYS A 374 3.50 19.41 4.71
C LYS A 374 2.22 20.23 4.71
N ALA A 375 2.19 21.33 3.97
CA ALA A 375 1.02 22.19 3.87
C ALA A 375 -0.16 21.45 3.25
N TYR A 376 0.07 20.64 2.21
CA TYR A 376 -0.96 19.84 1.56
C TYR A 376 -1.61 18.87 2.56
N TYR A 377 -0.81 18.05 3.26
CA TYR A 377 -1.35 17.08 4.21
C TYR A 377 -1.96 17.71 5.47
N GLN A 378 -1.51 18.90 5.89
CA GLN A 378 -2.14 19.66 6.98
C GLN A 378 -3.49 20.25 6.59
N THR A 379 -3.68 20.66 5.33
CA THR A 379 -4.96 21.15 4.82
C THR A 379 -5.94 20.02 4.57
N ALA A 380 -5.50 18.87 4.08
CA ALA A 380 -6.32 17.68 3.90
C ALA A 380 -6.84 17.09 5.23
N THR A 381 -6.14 17.32 6.35
CA THR A 381 -6.59 16.93 7.70
C THR A 381 -7.51 17.94 8.38
N LYS A 382 -7.66 19.16 7.84
CA LYS A 382 -8.70 20.09 8.30
C LYS A 382 -10.01 19.74 7.62
N PRO A 383 -11.11 19.55 8.38
CA PRO A 383 -12.44 19.65 7.77
C PRO A 383 -12.50 20.99 7.06
N THR A 384 -12.87 21.01 5.80
CA THR A 384 -13.11 22.24 5.08
C THR A 384 -14.11 23.06 5.89
N GLU A 385 -13.67 24.13 6.57
CA GLU A 385 -14.60 25.14 7.06
C GLU A 385 -15.37 25.64 5.83
N PRO A 386 -16.71 25.68 5.89
CA PRO A 386 -17.48 26.19 4.77
C PRO A 386 -17.02 27.62 4.49
N THR A 387 -16.43 27.84 3.32
CA THR A 387 -16.09 29.17 2.80
C THR A 387 -17.33 30.05 2.89
N LYS A 388 -17.22 31.19 3.62
CA LYS A 388 -18.23 32.20 3.73
C LYS A 388 -18.78 32.54 2.34
N PRO A 389 -20.10 32.50 2.12
CA PRO A 389 -20.69 32.72 0.80
C PRO A 389 -20.35 34.10 0.28
N THR A 390 -19.75 34.18 -0.91
CA THR A 390 -19.79 35.36 -1.76
C THR A 390 -21.23 35.54 -2.23
N GLU A 391 -21.76 36.78 -2.24
CA GLU A 391 -23.14 37.11 -2.50
C GLU A 391 -23.75 36.51 -3.77
N PRO A 392 -25.08 36.35 -3.84
CA PRO A 392 -25.76 35.32 -4.61
C PRO A 392 -25.94 35.68 -6.08
N THR A 393 -25.54 34.76 -6.93
CA THR A 393 -26.11 34.64 -8.28
C THR A 393 -27.14 33.50 -8.25
N THR A 394 -28.42 33.89 -8.39
CA THR A 394 -29.65 33.15 -8.73
C THR A 394 -29.88 31.75 -8.08
N PRO A 395 -31.06 31.48 -7.53
CA PRO A 395 -31.34 30.34 -6.66
C PRO A 395 -31.31 29.04 -7.40
N THR A 396 -30.43 28.11 -6.99
CA THR A 396 -30.58 26.68 -7.27
C THR A 396 -31.53 26.11 -6.22
N GLU A 397 -32.44 25.29 -6.66
CA GLU A 397 -33.51 24.65 -5.90
C GLU A 397 -33.00 23.99 -4.61
N PRO A 398 -33.68 24.08 -3.48
CA PRO A 398 -33.22 23.55 -2.21
C PRO A 398 -33.20 22.01 -2.23
N GLU A 399 -32.08 21.40 -1.75
CA GLU A 399 -32.04 20.00 -1.44
C GLU A 399 -33.24 19.61 -0.56
N ALA A 400 -33.96 18.57 -0.99
CA ALA A 400 -35.13 18.07 -0.29
C ALA A 400 -34.76 17.69 1.15
N PRO A 401 -35.59 18.02 2.15
CA PRO A 401 -35.33 17.66 3.53
C PRO A 401 -35.25 16.13 3.65
N VAL A 402 -34.23 15.65 4.36
CA VAL A 402 -34.09 14.21 4.68
C VAL A 402 -35.36 13.77 5.39
N THR A 403 -36.16 12.98 4.69
CA THR A 403 -37.43 12.48 5.23
C THR A 403 -37.10 11.39 6.24
N ILE A 404 -37.39 11.65 7.51
CA ILE A 404 -37.32 10.63 8.56
C ILE A 404 -38.42 9.63 8.29
N GLU A 405 -38.08 8.48 7.68
CA GLU A 405 -39.05 7.41 7.45
C GLU A 405 -39.34 6.66 8.74
N LYS A 406 -40.63 6.48 9.02
CA LYS A 406 -41.09 5.67 10.13
C LYS A 406 -41.58 4.33 9.59
N LYS A 407 -40.86 3.24 9.96
CA LYS A 407 -41.15 1.89 9.49
C LYS A 407 -41.63 1.00 10.63
N TYR A 408 -42.54 0.10 10.36
CA TYR A 408 -43.02 -0.86 11.34
C TYR A 408 -41.96 -1.94 11.57
N ALA A 409 -41.68 -2.25 12.83
CA ALA A 409 -40.66 -3.20 13.26
C ALA A 409 -41.31 -4.33 14.06
N TYR A 410 -41.28 -5.54 13.50
CA TYR A 410 -41.80 -6.74 14.12
C TYR A 410 -40.78 -7.29 15.13
N ALA A 411 -41.20 -7.44 16.38
CA ALA A 411 -40.35 -8.03 17.42
C ALA A 411 -40.17 -9.53 17.21
N GLY A 412 -38.94 -10.00 17.31
CA GLY A 412 -38.56 -11.41 17.12
C GLY A 412 -37.40 -11.82 18.01
N ARG A 413 -37.08 -13.10 18.02
CA ARG A 413 -35.90 -13.64 18.69
C ARG A 413 -35.05 -14.46 17.74
N ALA A 414 -33.73 -14.36 17.87
CA ALA A 414 -32.77 -15.16 17.11
C ALA A 414 -31.73 -15.78 18.03
N LYS A 415 -31.50 -17.08 17.87
CA LYS A 415 -30.38 -17.78 18.55
C LYS A 415 -29.16 -17.76 17.66
N VAL A 416 -28.09 -17.18 18.14
CA VAL A 416 -26.84 -17.03 17.43
C VAL A 416 -25.72 -17.68 18.21
N THR A 417 -24.84 -18.40 17.54
CA THR A 417 -23.66 -18.98 18.19
C THR A 417 -22.49 -18.00 18.14
N VAL A 418 -22.04 -17.55 19.30
CA VAL A 418 -20.86 -16.68 19.45
C VAL A 418 -19.78 -17.50 20.16
N ASN A 419 -18.64 -17.75 19.51
CA ASN A 419 -17.54 -18.57 20.03
C ASN A 419 -18.00 -19.93 20.61
N GLY A 420 -18.88 -20.62 19.87
CA GLY A 420 -19.39 -21.93 20.25
C GLY A 420 -20.50 -21.90 21.33
N LYS A 421 -20.85 -20.74 21.90
CA LYS A 421 -21.95 -20.57 22.86
C LYS A 421 -23.20 -20.01 22.17
N ALA A 422 -24.36 -20.62 22.40
CA ALA A 422 -25.63 -20.10 21.94
C ALA A 422 -26.03 -18.86 22.75
N VAL A 423 -26.31 -17.75 22.07
CA VAL A 423 -26.83 -16.50 22.65
C VAL A 423 -28.20 -16.22 22.05
N ASP A 424 -29.17 -15.90 22.89
CA ASP A 424 -30.55 -15.59 22.49
C ASP A 424 -30.72 -14.07 22.41
N PHE A 425 -30.84 -13.54 21.20
CA PHE A 425 -30.96 -12.10 20.94
C PHE A 425 -32.43 -11.70 20.79
N GLN A 426 -32.79 -10.57 21.37
CA GLN A 426 -33.99 -9.83 20.93
C GLN A 426 -33.72 -9.16 19.63
N THR A 427 -34.61 -9.32 18.62
CA THR A 427 -34.45 -8.79 17.27
C THR A 427 -35.67 -8.00 16.84
N TYR A 428 -35.49 -7.19 15.80
CA TYR A 428 -36.59 -6.57 15.07
C TYR A 428 -36.46 -6.89 13.59
N THR A 429 -37.59 -7.17 12.93
CA THR A 429 -37.62 -7.34 11.48
C THR A 429 -38.27 -6.09 10.86
N ILE A 430 -37.55 -5.45 9.94
CA ILE A 430 -38.01 -4.27 9.18
C ILE A 430 -37.66 -4.54 7.72
N ASP A 431 -38.64 -4.48 6.80
CA ASP A 431 -38.45 -4.73 5.37
C ASP A 431 -37.66 -6.04 5.08
N ASP A 432 -38.04 -7.14 5.72
CA ASP A 432 -37.41 -8.46 5.61
C ASP A 432 -35.96 -8.57 6.14
N TYR A 433 -35.43 -7.51 6.75
CA TYR A 433 -34.13 -7.53 7.42
C TYR A 433 -34.26 -7.70 8.93
N THR A 434 -33.36 -8.50 9.53
CA THR A 434 -33.32 -8.71 10.98
C THR A 434 -32.27 -7.82 11.63
N TYR A 435 -32.71 -6.97 12.58
CA TYR A 435 -31.90 -6.01 13.30
C TYR A 435 -31.64 -6.48 14.72
N PHE A 436 -30.41 -6.28 15.21
CA PHE A 436 -29.98 -6.55 16.56
C PHE A 436 -29.65 -5.24 17.28
N LYS A 437 -29.91 -5.20 18.59
CA LYS A 437 -29.44 -4.06 19.40
C LYS A 437 -27.93 -4.12 19.54
N LEU A 438 -27.25 -3.05 19.15
CA LEU A 438 -25.78 -2.96 19.17
C LEU A 438 -25.19 -3.31 20.55
N ARG A 439 -25.84 -2.90 21.65
CA ARG A 439 -25.42 -3.22 23.02
C ARG A 439 -25.53 -4.71 23.35
N ASP A 440 -26.50 -5.41 22.82
CA ASP A 440 -26.67 -6.86 23.03
C ASP A 440 -25.54 -7.61 22.29
N VAL A 441 -25.14 -7.13 21.11
CA VAL A 441 -23.99 -7.66 20.38
C VAL A 441 -22.69 -7.40 21.15
N ALA A 442 -22.47 -6.18 21.65
CA ALA A 442 -21.29 -5.85 22.46
C ALA A 442 -21.19 -6.72 23.72
N GLY A 443 -22.31 -6.95 24.40
CA GLY A 443 -22.40 -7.88 25.55
C GLY A 443 -22.04 -9.32 25.18
N ALA A 444 -22.52 -9.81 24.04
CA ALA A 444 -22.31 -11.18 23.58
C ALA A 444 -20.85 -11.48 23.19
N VAL A 445 -20.10 -10.48 22.68
CA VAL A 445 -18.70 -10.63 22.31
C VAL A 445 -17.73 -10.20 23.42
N ASN A 446 -18.24 -9.75 24.57
CA ASN A 446 -17.42 -9.32 25.71
C ASN A 446 -16.52 -10.46 26.22
N GLY A 447 -15.28 -10.17 26.57
CA GLY A 447 -14.27 -11.15 26.95
C GLY A 447 -13.66 -11.95 25.78
N THR A 448 -13.95 -11.59 24.54
CA THR A 448 -13.36 -12.20 23.34
C THR A 448 -12.37 -11.23 22.66
N ALA A 449 -11.60 -11.72 21.70
CA ALA A 449 -10.74 -10.87 20.86
C ALA A 449 -11.52 -9.86 19.99
N LYS A 450 -12.85 -9.99 19.91
CA LYS A 450 -13.75 -9.10 19.15
C LYS A 450 -14.62 -8.21 20.07
N GLN A 451 -14.26 -8.10 21.34
CA GLN A 451 -14.97 -7.23 22.27
C GLN A 451 -14.86 -5.75 21.87
N PHE A 452 -15.91 -5.00 22.20
CA PHE A 452 -15.94 -3.55 22.03
C PHE A 452 -16.89 -2.90 23.03
N GLN A 453 -16.60 -1.64 23.37
CA GLN A 453 -17.50 -0.77 24.17
C GLN A 453 -18.26 0.15 23.24
N THR A 454 -19.50 0.49 23.62
CA THR A 454 -20.34 1.46 22.90
C THR A 454 -20.59 2.70 23.77
N TYR A 455 -20.52 3.86 23.19
CA TYR A 455 -20.76 5.14 23.85
C TYR A 455 -21.59 6.05 22.95
N TRP A 456 -22.54 6.81 23.54
CA TRP A 456 -23.24 7.89 22.86
C TRP A 456 -22.51 9.20 23.09
N ASN A 457 -21.98 9.82 22.04
CA ASN A 457 -21.31 11.11 22.11
C ASN A 457 -22.31 12.23 21.77
N GLU A 458 -22.73 12.94 22.79
CA GLU A 458 -23.69 14.06 22.67
C GLU A 458 -23.15 15.19 21.79
N GLY A 459 -21.87 15.53 21.88
CA GLY A 459 -21.24 16.62 21.11
C GLY A 459 -21.15 16.31 19.62
N LYS A 460 -20.97 15.04 19.27
CA LYS A 460 -20.91 14.59 17.86
C LYS A 460 -22.28 14.11 17.33
N GLN A 461 -23.29 13.98 18.20
CA GLN A 461 -24.57 13.30 17.89
C GLN A 461 -24.35 11.93 17.24
N ALA A 462 -23.50 11.11 17.85
CA ALA A 462 -22.97 9.89 17.26
C ALA A 462 -22.85 8.74 18.26
N ILE A 463 -22.86 7.52 17.75
CA ILE A 463 -22.48 6.32 18.49
C ILE A 463 -20.99 6.07 18.23
N GLU A 464 -20.22 5.90 19.30
CA GLU A 464 -18.80 5.55 19.26
C GLU A 464 -18.60 4.12 19.73
N LEU A 465 -17.77 3.37 19.00
CA LEU A 465 -17.34 2.00 19.31
C LEU A 465 -15.83 2.00 19.57
N PHE A 466 -15.41 1.36 20.65
CA PHE A 466 -13.99 1.23 21.00
C PHE A 466 -13.62 -0.25 21.00
N ARG A 467 -12.87 -0.68 19.98
CA ARG A 467 -12.42 -2.07 19.81
C ARG A 467 -11.46 -2.47 20.92
N GLY A 468 -11.52 -3.73 21.33
CA GLY A 468 -10.66 -4.25 22.39
C GLY A 468 -11.07 -3.83 23.82
N VAL A 469 -11.92 -2.83 23.97
CA VAL A 469 -12.39 -2.34 25.27
C VAL A 469 -13.54 -3.24 25.77
N PRO A 470 -13.47 -3.79 27.00
CA PRO A 470 -14.55 -4.60 27.55
C PRO A 470 -15.86 -3.82 27.65
N TYR A 471 -16.96 -4.43 27.21
CA TYR A 471 -18.28 -3.82 27.34
C TYR A 471 -18.70 -3.75 28.83
N SER A 472 -19.03 -2.56 29.30
CA SER A 472 -19.65 -2.32 30.59
C SER A 472 -20.94 -1.54 30.40
N SER A 473 -22.07 -2.07 30.81
CA SER A 473 -23.34 -1.37 30.82
C SER A 473 -23.36 -0.36 32.00
N SER A 474 -22.80 0.82 31.80
CA SER A 474 -22.92 1.90 32.80
C SER A 474 -24.27 2.65 32.75
N VAL A 475 -25.13 2.29 31.81
CA VAL A 475 -26.48 2.88 31.70
C VAL A 475 -27.50 1.76 31.92
N SER A 476 -28.14 1.77 33.08
CA SER A 476 -29.43 1.12 33.28
C SER A 476 -30.47 1.78 32.38
N GLY A 477 -30.41 1.49 31.09
CA GLY A 477 -31.48 1.84 30.17
C GLY A 477 -32.70 1.07 30.60
N ALA A 478 -33.78 1.75 30.94
CA ALA A 478 -35.06 1.14 31.19
C ALA A 478 -35.32 0.08 30.12
N ALA A 479 -35.60 -1.15 30.57
CA ALA A 479 -36.03 -2.22 29.68
C ALA A 479 -37.31 -1.72 29.01
N GLY A 480 -37.15 -1.11 27.81
CA GLY A 480 -38.29 -0.72 26.99
C GLY A 480 -39.14 -1.95 26.75
N ARG A 481 -40.45 -1.78 26.71
CA ARG A 481 -41.36 -2.87 26.39
C ARG A 481 -40.92 -3.52 25.09
N TYR A 482 -40.56 -4.80 25.14
CA TYR A 482 -40.25 -5.57 23.97
C TYR A 482 -41.57 -6.00 23.30
N GLY A 483 -41.77 -5.60 22.09
CA GLY A 483 -42.97 -5.88 21.28
C GLY A 483 -42.87 -5.11 19.95
N ASP A 484 -43.81 -5.36 19.08
CA ASP A 484 -43.91 -4.66 17.82
C ASP A 484 -43.94 -3.13 18.03
N THR A 485 -43.19 -2.41 17.23
CA THR A 485 -43.03 -0.95 17.36
C THR A 485 -42.77 -0.32 16.01
N TYR A 486 -42.61 0.97 16.00
CA TYR A 486 -42.11 1.70 14.84
C TYR A 486 -40.63 2.08 15.05
N GLY A 487 -39.78 1.72 14.10
CA GLY A 487 -38.45 2.26 13.95
C GLY A 487 -38.44 3.54 13.13
N THR A 488 -37.57 4.46 13.46
CA THR A 488 -37.29 5.64 12.65
C THR A 488 -35.87 5.57 12.15
N THR A 489 -35.65 5.99 10.89
CA THR A 489 -34.28 6.18 10.38
C THR A 489 -33.57 7.21 11.25
N SER A 490 -32.30 6.94 11.57
CA SER A 490 -31.48 7.83 12.41
C SER A 490 -30.44 8.54 11.52
N THR A 491 -30.22 9.82 11.77
CA THR A 491 -29.11 10.58 11.20
C THR A 491 -27.87 10.51 12.08
N ALA A 492 -27.91 9.74 13.19
CA ALA A 492 -26.78 9.56 14.07
C ALA A 492 -25.61 8.90 13.31
N LYS A 493 -24.44 9.49 13.44
CA LYS A 493 -23.20 8.95 12.88
C LYS A 493 -22.69 7.79 13.77
N LEU A 494 -21.98 6.85 13.15
CA LEU A 494 -21.31 5.77 13.86
C LEU A 494 -19.79 5.98 13.71
N TYR A 495 -19.04 5.86 14.79
CA TYR A 495 -17.59 5.89 14.82
C TYR A 495 -17.05 4.62 15.44
N CYS A 496 -15.95 4.09 14.94
CA CYS A 496 -15.21 2.98 15.51
C CYS A 496 -13.77 3.45 15.77
N ASP A 497 -13.35 3.45 17.04
CA ASP A 497 -12.06 3.98 17.48
C ASP A 497 -11.77 5.40 16.97
N GLU A 498 -12.79 6.30 17.10
CA GLU A 498 -12.80 7.68 16.67
C GLU A 498 -12.93 7.92 15.15
N GLU A 499 -12.92 6.89 14.33
CA GLU A 499 -13.14 6.95 12.88
C GLU A 499 -14.62 6.77 12.54
N ARG A 500 -15.14 7.54 11.58
CA ARG A 500 -16.53 7.42 11.13
C ARG A 500 -16.69 6.10 10.34
N VAL A 501 -17.66 5.28 10.71
CA VAL A 501 -18.01 4.00 10.04
C VAL A 501 -19.22 4.21 9.13
#